data_51cf03abd9ad07c5e0566501f711d639
#
_entry.id   51cf03abd9ad07c5e0566501f711d639
#
_cell.length_a   1.000
_cell.length_b   1.000
_cell.length_c   1.000
_cell.angle_alpha   90.00
_cell.angle_beta   90.00
_cell.angle_gamma   90.00
#
_symmetry.space_group_name_H-M   'P 1'
#
loop_
_entity.id
_entity.type
_entity.pdbx_description
1 polymer ?
#
loop_
_entity_poly.entity_id
_entity_poly.type
_entity_poly.pdbx_seq_one_letter_code
_entity_poly.pdbx_strand_id
1 'polypeptide(L)'
;MALNTPQQPNISNTAGSKAGLSSVLDKIKELFASPLTATIIILTFIMGYFFEWWSVAIAAFIGGTIFGTSGGETFAKGMAAVITLWLLMTLYYHFSTQGILSNKIAQILPVGGNVGVLIVVTVLIGGLVGGWGAMSGFLVRNLFRK
;
A
#
# COMPACT_ATOMS: atom_id res chain seq x y z
N MET A 1 11.72 -53.03 -26.71
CA MET A 1 12.59 -52.10 -25.99
C MET A 1 12.17 -50.70 -26.34
N ALA A 2 11.22 -50.11 -25.60
CA ALA A 2 10.64 -48.80 -25.89
C ALA A 2 11.56 -47.70 -25.30
N LEU A 3 12.12 -46.88 -26.16
CA LEU A 3 12.94 -45.73 -25.80
C LEU A 3 12.04 -44.66 -25.14
N ASN A 4 12.30 -44.45 -23.85
CA ASN A 4 11.64 -43.40 -23.05
C ASN A 4 12.16 -42.03 -23.53
N THR A 5 11.42 -41.34 -24.37
CA THR A 5 11.72 -39.96 -24.77
C THR A 5 11.53 -39.05 -23.57
N PRO A 6 12.53 -38.22 -23.21
CA PRO A 6 12.36 -37.25 -22.12
C PRO A 6 11.27 -36.25 -22.49
N GLN A 7 10.23 -36.16 -21.66
CA GLN A 7 9.17 -35.16 -21.81
C GLN A 7 9.79 -33.76 -21.73
N GLN A 8 9.69 -33.02 -22.80
CA GLN A 8 10.06 -31.59 -22.81
C GLN A 8 9.18 -30.85 -21.80
N PRO A 9 9.74 -29.96 -20.99
CA PRO A 9 8.96 -29.14 -20.08
C PRO A 9 7.99 -28.30 -20.87
N ASN A 10 6.73 -28.32 -20.43
CA ASN A 10 5.60 -27.67 -21.10
C ASN A 10 5.79 -26.12 -21.06
N ILE A 11 6.27 -25.57 -22.17
CA ILE A 11 6.58 -24.13 -22.35
C ILE A 11 5.29 -23.28 -22.30
N SER A 12 4.11 -23.84 -22.47
CA SER A 12 2.83 -23.14 -22.43
C SER A 12 2.48 -22.59 -21.04
N ASN A 13 2.90 -23.28 -19.97
CA ASN A 13 2.65 -22.84 -18.59
C ASN A 13 3.51 -21.64 -18.18
N THR A 14 4.71 -21.51 -18.73
CA THR A 14 5.61 -20.38 -18.46
C THR A 14 5.18 -19.10 -19.18
N ALA A 15 4.59 -19.21 -20.36
CA ALA A 15 4.06 -18.05 -21.12
C ALA A 15 2.82 -17.45 -20.43
N GLY A 16 1.90 -18.29 -19.94
CA GLY A 16 0.73 -17.85 -19.18
C GLY A 16 1.08 -17.18 -17.84
N SER A 17 2.08 -17.72 -17.14
CA SER A 17 2.57 -17.15 -15.88
C SER A 17 3.23 -15.77 -16.08
N LYS A 18 4.02 -15.61 -17.13
CA LYS A 18 4.65 -14.32 -17.48
C LYS A 18 3.63 -13.25 -17.89
N ALA A 19 2.61 -13.62 -18.66
CA ALA A 19 1.53 -12.72 -19.05
C ALA A 19 0.68 -12.29 -17.84
N GLY A 20 0.43 -13.19 -16.88
CA GLY A 20 -0.22 -12.85 -15.62
C GLY A 20 0.60 -11.90 -14.76
N LEU A 21 1.90 -12.15 -14.65
CA LEU A 21 2.80 -11.30 -13.86
C LEU A 21 2.94 -9.90 -14.47
N SER A 22 3.07 -9.76 -15.78
CA SER A 22 3.15 -8.45 -16.44
C SER A 22 1.87 -7.64 -16.24
N SER A 23 0.71 -8.26 -16.36
CA SER A 23 -0.59 -7.62 -16.11
C SER A 23 -0.72 -7.12 -14.65
N VAL A 24 -0.23 -7.87 -13.69
CA VAL A 24 -0.19 -7.44 -12.28
C VAL A 24 0.78 -6.28 -12.07
N LEU A 25 1.97 -6.34 -12.67
CA LEU A 25 2.96 -5.26 -12.59
C LEU A 25 2.46 -3.96 -13.24
N ASP A 26 1.73 -4.05 -14.36
CA ASP A 26 1.16 -2.88 -15.02
C ASP A 26 0.06 -2.24 -14.17
N LYS A 27 -0.79 -3.04 -13.53
CA LYS A 27 -1.77 -2.54 -12.56
C LYS A 27 -1.11 -1.87 -11.34
N ILE A 28 -0.02 -2.43 -10.83
CA ILE A 28 0.74 -1.84 -9.74
C ILE A 28 1.32 -0.48 -10.17
N LYS A 29 1.93 -0.40 -11.35
CA LYS A 29 2.45 0.85 -11.90
C LYS A 29 1.36 1.91 -12.06
N GLU A 30 0.19 1.54 -12.57
CA GLU A 30 -0.94 2.44 -12.73
C GLU A 30 -1.45 2.97 -11.37
N LEU A 31 -1.51 2.12 -10.34
CA LEU A 31 -1.86 2.51 -8.98
C LEU A 31 -0.90 3.57 -8.43
N PHE A 32 0.41 3.38 -8.61
CA PHE A 32 1.43 4.30 -8.10
C PHE A 32 1.61 5.56 -8.95
N ALA A 33 1.35 5.50 -10.25
CA ALA A 33 1.45 6.63 -11.17
C ALA A 33 0.20 7.52 -11.17
N SER A 34 -0.85 7.18 -10.43
CA SER A 34 -2.08 7.95 -10.43
C SER A 34 -1.89 9.29 -9.69
N PRO A 35 -2.48 10.39 -10.19
CA PRO A 35 -2.42 11.70 -9.54
C PRO A 35 -3.03 11.67 -8.14
N LEU A 36 -4.01 10.82 -7.90
CA LEU A 36 -4.61 10.60 -6.59
C LEU A 36 -3.59 10.06 -5.59
N THR A 37 -2.86 9.00 -5.97
CA THR A 37 -1.82 8.39 -5.12
C THR A 37 -0.72 9.40 -4.79
N ALA A 38 -0.23 10.14 -5.79
CA ALA A 38 0.78 11.17 -5.60
C ALA A 38 0.30 12.29 -4.65
N THR A 39 -0.94 12.77 -4.82
CA THR A 39 -1.53 13.81 -3.96
C THR A 39 -1.67 13.33 -2.52
N ILE A 40 -2.13 12.11 -2.29
CA ILE A 40 -2.25 11.56 -0.94
C ILE A 40 -0.86 11.44 -0.29
N ILE A 41 0.16 10.96 -1.00
CA ILE A 41 1.53 10.86 -0.48
C ILE A 41 2.06 12.24 -0.06
N ILE A 42 1.97 13.23 -0.94
CA ILE A 42 2.47 14.59 -0.68
C ILE A 42 1.71 15.22 0.48
N LEU A 43 0.38 15.14 0.46
CA LEU A 43 -0.46 15.74 1.49
C LEU A 43 -0.25 15.07 2.85
N THR A 44 -0.13 13.75 2.88
CA THR A 44 0.14 13.00 4.13
C THR A 44 1.52 13.31 4.66
N PHE A 45 2.53 13.48 3.80
CA PHE A 45 3.88 13.86 4.21
C PHE A 45 3.89 15.25 4.86
N ILE A 46 3.26 16.24 4.23
CA ILE A 46 3.16 17.62 4.73
C ILE A 46 2.36 17.65 6.04
N MET A 47 1.19 17.00 6.07
CA MET A 47 0.35 16.98 7.26
C MET A 47 0.96 16.17 8.39
N GLY A 48 1.68 15.09 8.10
CA GLY A 48 2.37 14.28 9.09
C GLY A 48 3.51 15.02 9.81
N TYR A 49 4.04 16.09 9.21
CA TYR A 49 5.03 16.95 9.85
C TYR A 49 4.41 17.93 10.87
N PHE A 50 3.18 18.40 10.61
CA PHE A 50 2.48 19.41 11.44
C PHE A 50 1.46 18.82 12.39
N PHE A 51 0.88 17.65 12.04
CA PHE A 51 -0.23 17.03 12.75
C PHE A 51 0.11 15.59 13.14
N GLU A 52 -0.60 15.08 14.15
CA GLU A 52 -0.42 13.73 14.67
C GLU A 52 -0.87 12.64 13.66
N TRP A 53 -0.70 11.39 14.05
CA TRP A 53 -0.95 10.18 13.25
C TRP A 53 -2.31 10.11 12.53
N TRP A 54 -3.34 10.78 13.04
CA TRP A 54 -4.68 10.83 12.43
C TRP A 54 -4.77 11.73 11.17
N SER A 55 -3.77 12.58 10.94
CA SER A 55 -3.70 13.44 9.75
C SER A 55 -3.70 12.66 8.43
N VAL A 56 -3.21 11.42 8.46
CA VAL A 56 -3.22 10.49 7.32
C VAL A 56 -4.65 10.24 6.81
N ALA A 57 -5.60 10.04 7.73
CA ALA A 57 -6.99 9.83 7.36
C ALA A 57 -7.61 11.07 6.70
N ILE A 58 -7.29 12.26 7.20
CA ILE A 58 -7.77 13.53 6.61
C ILE A 58 -7.13 13.76 5.23
N ALA A 59 -5.84 13.54 5.09
CA ALA A 59 -5.14 13.67 3.82
C ALA A 59 -5.72 12.72 2.76
N ALA A 60 -5.97 11.46 3.14
CA ALA A 60 -6.60 10.47 2.27
C ALA A 60 -8.03 10.86 1.91
N PHE A 61 -8.81 11.39 2.85
CA PHE A 61 -10.17 11.88 2.63
C PHE A 61 -10.19 13.04 1.62
N ILE A 62 -9.34 14.03 1.80
CA ILE A 62 -9.23 15.17 0.87
C ILE A 62 -8.81 14.69 -0.52
N GLY A 63 -7.78 13.84 -0.61
CA GLY A 63 -7.34 13.27 -1.88
C GLY A 63 -8.44 12.48 -2.59
N GLY A 64 -9.18 11.65 -1.85
CA GLY A 64 -10.32 10.89 -2.35
C GLY A 64 -11.48 11.77 -2.83
N THR A 65 -11.73 12.89 -2.13
CA THR A 65 -12.76 13.87 -2.52
C THR A 65 -12.39 14.54 -3.84
N ILE A 66 -11.13 14.90 -4.06
CA ILE A 66 -10.71 15.65 -5.25
C ILE A 66 -10.55 14.73 -6.47
N PHE A 67 -9.84 13.60 -6.30
CA PHE A 67 -9.39 12.75 -7.41
C PHE A 67 -10.08 11.38 -7.49
N GLY A 68 -11.01 11.07 -6.59
CA GLY A 68 -11.70 9.78 -6.61
C GLY A 68 -12.49 9.56 -7.90
N THR A 69 -12.35 8.40 -8.53
CA THR A 69 -13.03 8.01 -9.78
C THR A 69 -14.12 6.98 -9.54
N SER A 70 -13.82 5.96 -8.75
CA SER A 70 -14.78 4.94 -8.28
C SER A 70 -14.44 4.51 -6.86
N GLY A 71 -15.41 4.01 -6.10
CA GLY A 71 -15.22 3.65 -4.69
C GLY A 71 -14.08 2.66 -4.48
N GLY A 72 -14.07 1.55 -5.19
CA GLY A 72 -13.04 0.51 -5.07
C GLY A 72 -11.66 0.95 -5.54
N GLU A 73 -11.60 1.68 -6.65
CA GLU A 73 -10.34 2.20 -7.19
C GLU A 73 -9.73 3.27 -6.26
N THR A 74 -10.57 4.16 -5.73
CA THR A 74 -10.14 5.19 -4.77
C THR A 74 -9.63 4.56 -3.48
N PHE A 75 -10.31 3.51 -2.98
CA PHE A 75 -9.84 2.73 -1.85
C PHE A 75 -8.44 2.12 -2.12
N ALA A 76 -8.28 1.43 -3.26
CA ALA A 76 -7.01 0.77 -3.61
C ALA A 76 -5.86 1.78 -3.76
N LYS A 77 -6.11 2.93 -4.40
CA LYS A 77 -5.12 4.00 -4.56
C LYS A 77 -4.77 4.67 -3.22
N GLY A 78 -5.76 4.92 -2.37
CA GLY A 78 -5.55 5.46 -1.03
C GLY A 78 -4.77 4.50 -0.14
N MET A 79 -5.11 3.22 -0.17
CA MET A 79 -4.39 2.18 0.54
C MET A 79 -2.93 2.08 0.06
N ALA A 80 -2.68 2.03 -1.25
CA ALA A 80 -1.35 1.95 -1.82
C ALA A 80 -0.48 3.17 -1.47
N ALA A 81 -1.06 4.38 -1.50
CA ALA A 81 -0.37 5.61 -1.14
C ALA A 81 0.14 5.59 0.31
N VAL A 82 -0.73 5.21 1.24
CA VAL A 82 -0.39 5.20 2.67
C VAL A 82 0.55 4.05 3.01
N ILE A 83 0.36 2.85 2.43
CA ILE A 83 1.30 1.73 2.56
C ILE A 83 2.71 2.17 2.17
N THR A 84 2.87 2.83 1.03
CA THR A 84 4.17 3.29 0.55
C THR A 84 4.81 4.29 1.50
N LEU A 85 4.07 5.31 1.91
CA LEU A 85 4.58 6.33 2.82
C LEU A 85 4.96 5.74 4.18
N TRP A 86 4.09 4.92 4.76
CA TRP A 86 4.34 4.31 6.06
C TRP A 86 5.49 3.31 6.02
N LEU A 87 5.61 2.54 4.93
CA LEU A 87 6.76 1.66 4.74
C LEU A 87 8.08 2.46 4.71
N LEU A 88 8.12 3.54 3.92
CA LEU A 88 9.29 4.41 3.84
C LEU A 88 9.63 5.03 5.20
N MET A 89 8.65 5.58 5.91
CA MET A 89 8.84 6.17 7.23
C MET A 89 9.28 5.13 8.26
N THR A 90 8.67 3.95 8.27
CA THR A 90 9.02 2.88 9.20
C THR A 90 10.46 2.38 8.95
N LEU A 91 10.86 2.22 7.69
CA LEU A 91 12.23 1.87 7.34
C LEU A 91 13.22 2.97 7.71
N TYR A 92 12.87 4.24 7.44
CA TYR A 92 13.70 5.38 7.84
C TYR A 92 13.97 5.39 9.35
N TYR A 93 12.93 5.26 10.18
CA TYR A 93 13.09 5.20 11.64
C TYR A 93 13.83 3.94 12.09
N HIS A 94 13.59 2.80 11.45
CA HIS A 94 14.31 1.56 11.77
C HIS A 94 15.82 1.72 11.56
N PHE A 95 16.24 2.27 10.42
CA PHE A 95 17.65 2.49 10.13
C PHE A 95 18.26 3.63 10.96
N SER A 96 17.53 4.72 11.16
CA SER A 96 17.99 5.88 11.96
C SER A 96 18.23 5.52 13.42
N THR A 97 17.45 4.58 13.98
CA THR A 97 17.60 4.12 15.36
C THR A 97 18.44 2.85 15.50
N GLN A 98 19.12 2.43 14.43
CA GLN A 98 19.88 1.16 14.38
C GLN A 98 19.06 -0.05 14.84
N GLY A 99 17.75 -0.02 14.59
CA GLY A 99 16.82 -1.08 14.96
C GLY A 99 16.47 -1.17 16.45
N ILE A 100 17.07 -0.36 17.32
CA ILE A 100 16.87 -0.43 18.79
C ILE A 100 15.39 -0.23 19.14
N LEU A 101 14.76 0.79 18.58
CA LEU A 101 13.36 1.11 18.85
C LEU A 101 12.43 -0.01 18.36
N SER A 102 12.61 -0.46 17.11
CA SER A 102 11.79 -1.50 16.51
C SER A 102 11.89 -2.84 17.25
N ASN A 103 13.11 -3.22 17.71
CA ASN A 103 13.33 -4.43 18.48
C ASN A 103 12.64 -4.36 19.86
N LYS A 104 12.73 -3.23 20.56
CA LYS A 104 12.06 -3.05 21.86
C LYS A 104 10.53 -3.11 21.72
N ILE A 105 9.97 -2.44 20.70
CA ILE A 105 8.53 -2.46 20.47
C ILE A 105 8.05 -3.87 20.07
N ALA A 106 8.79 -4.59 19.21
CA ALA A 106 8.46 -5.94 18.81
C ALA A 106 8.45 -6.94 19.99
N GLN A 107 9.25 -6.69 21.04
CA GLN A 107 9.27 -7.51 22.27
C GLN A 107 8.08 -7.23 23.20
N ILE A 108 7.56 -6.00 23.19
CA ILE A 108 6.42 -5.60 24.04
C ILE A 108 5.08 -6.04 23.39
N LEU A 109 5.00 -5.96 22.07
CA LEU A 109 3.81 -6.35 21.32
C LEU A 109 3.73 -7.88 21.12
N PRO A 110 2.51 -8.46 21.04
CA PRO A 110 2.33 -9.91 20.84
C PRO A 110 2.66 -10.34 19.40
N VAL A 111 3.79 -9.87 18.86
CA VAL A 111 4.32 -10.21 17.53
C VAL A 111 5.52 -11.15 17.59
N GLY A 112 5.76 -11.77 18.75
CA GLY A 112 6.83 -12.75 18.96
C GLY A 112 8.25 -12.18 18.86
N GLY A 113 8.44 -10.87 19.08
CA GLY A 113 9.75 -10.21 18.97
C GLY A 113 10.24 -10.01 17.53
N ASN A 114 9.42 -10.30 16.51
CA ASN A 114 9.81 -10.22 15.12
C ASN A 114 9.53 -8.82 14.55
N VAL A 115 10.59 -8.07 14.28
CA VAL A 115 10.52 -6.71 13.69
C VAL A 115 9.86 -6.71 12.31
N GLY A 116 10.09 -7.75 11.49
CA GLY A 116 9.46 -7.85 10.17
C GLY A 116 7.93 -7.94 10.27
N VAL A 117 7.42 -8.74 11.20
CA VAL A 117 5.98 -8.84 11.48
C VAL A 117 5.43 -7.51 11.98
N LEU A 118 6.16 -6.82 12.87
CA LEU A 118 5.80 -5.49 13.36
C LEU A 118 5.63 -4.50 12.19
N ILE A 119 6.58 -4.44 11.28
CA ILE A 119 6.54 -3.54 10.11
C ILE A 119 5.33 -3.87 9.22
N VAL A 120 5.12 -5.13 8.90
CA VAL A 120 4.00 -5.56 8.04
C VAL A 120 2.66 -5.18 8.66
N VAL A 121 2.44 -5.47 9.94
CA VAL A 121 1.20 -5.15 10.64
C VAL A 121 0.97 -3.63 10.67
N THR A 122 2.01 -2.85 10.99
CA THR A 122 1.93 -1.38 11.02
C THR A 122 1.53 -0.80 9.67
N VAL A 123 2.17 -1.25 8.61
CA VAL A 123 1.92 -0.78 7.23
C VAL A 123 0.53 -1.19 6.74
N LEU A 124 0.06 -2.39 7.07
CA LEU A 124 -1.27 -2.85 6.72
C LEU A 124 -2.37 -2.03 7.42
N ILE A 125 -2.23 -1.77 8.71
CA ILE A 125 -3.19 -0.95 9.47
C ILE A 125 -3.23 0.47 8.89
N GLY A 126 -2.07 1.09 8.66
CA GLY A 126 -2.00 2.41 8.04
C GLY A 126 -2.64 2.44 6.65
N GLY A 127 -2.37 1.43 5.83
CA GLY A 127 -2.96 1.29 4.50
C GLY A 127 -4.48 1.17 4.52
N LEU A 128 -5.04 0.39 5.44
CA LEU A 128 -6.50 0.28 5.62
C LEU A 128 -7.11 1.64 5.98
N VAL A 129 -6.52 2.36 6.93
CA VAL A 129 -6.99 3.72 7.31
C VAL A 129 -6.96 4.66 6.11
N GLY A 130 -5.88 4.64 5.32
CA GLY A 130 -5.76 5.44 4.10
C GLY A 130 -6.79 5.07 3.02
N GLY A 131 -7.02 3.78 2.82
CA GLY A 131 -8.04 3.27 1.88
C GLY A 131 -9.45 3.70 2.26
N TRP A 132 -9.87 3.50 3.51
CA TRP A 132 -11.17 3.91 4.02
C TRP A 132 -11.34 5.43 4.01
N GLY A 133 -10.29 6.18 4.39
CA GLY A 133 -10.30 7.65 4.32
C GLY A 133 -10.55 8.15 2.90
N ALA A 134 -9.80 7.65 1.92
CA ALA A 134 -9.96 8.04 0.52
C ALA A 134 -11.33 7.65 -0.05
N MET A 135 -11.82 6.44 0.21
CA MET A 135 -13.14 5.98 -0.22
C MET A 135 -14.25 6.84 0.38
N SER A 136 -14.16 7.19 1.66
CA SER A 136 -15.13 8.05 2.33
C SER A 136 -15.20 9.44 1.68
N GLY A 137 -14.04 10.02 1.35
CA GLY A 137 -13.97 11.30 0.62
C GLY A 137 -14.67 11.24 -0.74
N PHE A 138 -14.43 10.19 -1.51
CA PHE A 138 -15.10 9.98 -2.80
C PHE A 138 -16.63 9.86 -2.64
N LEU A 139 -17.10 9.08 -1.65
CA LEU A 139 -18.52 8.88 -1.41
C LEU A 139 -19.21 10.19 -1.00
N VAL A 140 -18.59 10.97 -0.11
CA VAL A 140 -19.11 12.29 0.30
C VAL A 140 -19.25 13.22 -0.90
N ARG A 141 -18.23 13.29 -1.77
CA ARG A 141 -18.33 14.09 -3.00
C ARG A 141 -19.52 13.67 -3.87
N ASN A 142 -19.75 12.38 -4.02
CA ASN A 142 -20.85 11.89 -4.84
C ASN A 142 -22.24 12.21 -4.26
N LEU A 143 -22.37 12.34 -2.93
CA LEU A 143 -23.60 12.75 -2.28
C LEU A 143 -23.96 14.21 -2.61
N PHE A 144 -22.97 15.10 -2.67
CA PHE A 144 -23.20 16.52 -2.96
C PHE A 144 -23.23 16.86 -4.46
N ARG A 145 -22.91 15.90 -5.34
CA ARG A 145 -22.87 16.11 -6.78
C ARG A 145 -24.14 15.64 -7.51
N LYS A 146 -25.15 15.20 -6.77
CA LYS A 146 -26.49 14.87 -7.31
C LYS A 146 -27.34 16.14 -7.48
#